data_57436134a9805e13a6e43e7c950d49a2
#
_entry.id   57436134a9805e13a6e43e7c950d49a2
#
_cell.length_a   1.000
_cell.length_b   1.000
_cell.length_c   1.000
_cell.angle_alpha   90.00
_cell.angle_beta   90.00
_cell.angle_gamma   90.00
#
_symmetry.space_group_name_H-M   'P 1'
#
loop_
_entity.id
_entity.type
_entity.pdbx_description
1 polymer ?
#
loop_
_entity_poly.entity_id
_entity_poly.type
_entity_poly.pdbx_seq_one_letter_code
_entity_poly.pdbx_strand_id
1 'polypeptide(L)'
;MNYKVLLGLCGVAAFAAGPTFNHDVAPLLYQNCAGCHRPGQVAPFSLLTYQDAARRAQLLAAVTAKRYMPPWKAEPGYGHFQDERRLTDQQIAILTEWAKNGAPEGAPKQKPVPPQFASGWQAGKPDAVLTTAQAFPIPADGVDLFQCFVIPLNNDTDKFVNKVEFHAGNPKVVHHALFFLDASGEARRLDAATPEPGYPCFGGPGIVPSGGLGGWAPGASPEVLPQGMAHVVDKGADLVVQIHYHPSGKPEMDQSSVGLTFTDTSTKGLTFVTIGSRRIDLPAGDAHRVITASATLPRDVELIGITPHAHLLCKEMRVDARLPDGKVEPLIRIDDWDFNWQGQYRYARSIDLPKGTKVEMRYVYDNSTGNPHNPSNPPRNVKFGEQTTDEMGFAFLQVALPSRDDVRPFRRQMLLSFIEQALIDGDDFSGLPLRTAANLRLAVKAFDANHDGKLDTEERARFLAFIEPRLK
;
A
#
# COMPACT_ATOMS: atom_id res chain seq x y z
N MET A 1 -36.13 68.03 43.50
CA MET A 1 -35.47 67.79 42.18
C MET A 1 -34.57 66.59 42.31
N ASN A 2 -35.05 65.40 41.85
CA ASN A 2 -34.31 64.15 41.95
C ASN A 2 -33.64 63.85 40.58
N TYR A 3 -32.31 63.93 40.52
CA TYR A 3 -31.54 63.49 39.35
C TYR A 3 -31.29 61.98 39.44
N LYS A 4 -31.92 61.20 38.53
CA LYS A 4 -31.53 59.80 38.28
C LYS A 4 -30.33 59.77 37.34
N VAL A 5 -29.20 59.30 37.84
CA VAL A 5 -28.01 58.97 37.02
C VAL A 5 -28.28 57.63 36.39
N LEU A 6 -28.40 57.57 35.05
CA LEU A 6 -28.39 56.35 34.27
C LEU A 6 -26.92 55.95 34.08
N LEU A 7 -26.48 54.88 34.74
CA LEU A 7 -25.19 54.17 34.39
C LEU A 7 -25.47 53.29 33.19
N GLY A 8 -24.95 53.70 32.04
CA GLY A 8 -24.90 52.87 30.83
C GLY A 8 -23.85 51.77 30.99
N LEU A 9 -24.28 50.52 31.09
CA LEU A 9 -23.40 49.36 30.95
C LEU A 9 -22.98 49.26 29.48
N CYS A 10 -21.77 49.71 29.13
CA CYS A 10 -21.09 49.31 27.90
C CYS A 10 -20.70 47.83 28.03
N GLY A 11 -21.51 46.92 27.50
CA GLY A 11 -21.12 45.53 27.30
C GLY A 11 -20.00 45.47 26.28
N VAL A 12 -18.77 45.21 26.73
CA VAL A 12 -17.67 44.87 25.88
C VAL A 12 -17.99 43.48 25.31
N ALA A 13 -18.44 43.43 24.05
CA ALA A 13 -18.51 42.19 23.33
C ALA A 13 -17.09 41.67 23.23
N ALA A 14 -16.77 40.64 24.00
CA ALA A 14 -15.54 39.88 23.84
C ALA A 14 -15.63 39.18 22.46
N PHE A 15 -15.06 39.83 21.44
CA PHE A 15 -14.81 39.11 20.19
C PHE A 15 -13.90 37.94 20.57
N ALA A 16 -14.40 36.73 20.38
CA ALA A 16 -13.57 35.55 20.50
C ALA A 16 -12.36 35.76 19.57
N ALA A 17 -11.17 35.86 20.13
CA ALA A 17 -9.96 36.01 19.35
C ALA A 17 -9.88 34.80 18.38
N GLY A 18 -9.72 35.10 17.07
CA GLY A 18 -9.62 34.05 16.05
C GLY A 18 -8.44 33.07 16.32
N PRO A 19 -8.39 31.96 15.60
CA PRO A 19 -7.38 30.94 15.83
C PRO A 19 -5.96 31.49 15.67
N THR A 20 -5.04 31.00 16.52
CA THR A 20 -3.62 31.34 16.51
C THR A 20 -2.76 30.13 16.26
N PHE A 21 -1.51 30.33 15.79
CA PHE A 21 -0.59 29.23 15.56
C PHE A 21 -0.31 28.43 16.84
N ASN A 22 0.10 29.11 17.92
CA ASN A 22 0.55 28.46 19.14
C ASN A 22 -0.55 27.65 19.84
N HIS A 23 -1.81 28.13 19.80
CA HIS A 23 -2.91 27.47 20.50
C HIS A 23 -3.64 26.45 19.63
N ASP A 24 -3.94 26.82 18.36
CA ASP A 24 -4.92 26.07 17.54
C ASP A 24 -4.25 25.31 16.39
N VAL A 25 -3.28 25.95 15.71
CA VAL A 25 -2.74 25.43 14.44
C VAL A 25 -1.57 24.48 14.65
N ALA A 26 -0.63 24.81 15.55
CA ALA A 26 0.55 23.96 15.78
C ALA A 26 0.17 22.53 16.24
N PRO A 27 -0.79 22.32 17.17
CA PRO A 27 -1.22 20.97 17.51
C PRO A 27 -1.75 20.19 16.31
N LEU A 28 -2.54 20.84 15.44
CA LEU A 28 -3.07 20.21 14.22
C LEU A 28 -1.95 19.81 13.24
N LEU A 29 -0.99 20.73 13.01
CA LEU A 29 0.12 20.46 12.12
C LEU A 29 1.04 19.37 12.67
N TYR A 30 1.30 19.36 13.96
CA TYR A 30 2.15 18.36 14.60
C TYR A 30 1.55 16.97 14.56
N GLN A 31 0.24 16.86 14.76
CA GLN A 31 -0.47 15.59 14.72
C GLN A 31 -0.64 15.05 13.30
N ASN A 32 -1.00 15.90 12.33
CA ASN A 32 -1.49 15.43 11.03
C ASN A 32 -0.51 15.69 9.86
N CYS A 33 0.50 16.56 10.01
CA CYS A 33 1.34 17.00 8.90
C CYS A 33 2.83 16.77 9.14
N ALA A 34 3.32 16.92 10.38
CA ALA A 34 4.73 16.91 10.71
C ALA A 34 5.43 15.55 10.48
N GLY A 35 4.66 14.45 10.42
CA GLY A 35 5.20 13.13 10.06
C GLY A 35 5.94 13.14 8.72
N CYS A 36 5.39 13.86 7.73
CA CYS A 36 5.97 14.02 6.40
C CYS A 36 6.63 15.39 6.21
N HIS A 37 6.02 16.47 6.75
CA HIS A 37 6.50 17.86 6.61
C HIS A 37 7.53 18.22 7.67
N ARG A 38 8.70 17.59 7.59
CA ARG A 38 9.88 17.83 8.44
C ARG A 38 11.19 17.58 7.69
N PRO A 39 12.32 18.08 8.16
CA PRO A 39 13.61 17.84 7.50
C PRO A 39 13.91 16.35 7.32
N GLY A 40 14.41 15.96 6.15
CA GLY A 40 14.76 14.57 5.83
C GLY A 40 13.60 13.64 5.51
N GLN A 41 12.39 14.18 5.33
CA GLN A 41 11.21 13.41 4.90
C GLN A 41 10.72 13.81 3.50
N VAL A 42 9.74 13.08 3.00
CA VAL A 42 9.25 13.17 1.62
C VAL A 42 8.67 14.53 1.23
N ALA A 43 8.10 15.27 2.18
CA ALA A 43 7.50 16.56 1.86
C ALA A 43 8.56 17.64 1.56
N PRO A 44 8.29 18.54 0.58
CA PRO A 44 9.29 19.51 0.09
C PRO A 44 9.60 20.64 1.06
N PHE A 45 8.91 20.73 2.19
CA PHE A 45 9.11 21.76 3.22
C PHE A 45 8.67 21.28 4.60
N SER A 46 9.24 21.91 5.64
CA SER A 46 8.88 21.67 7.04
C SER A 46 7.63 22.48 7.45
N LEU A 47 6.91 21.97 8.45
CA LEU A 47 5.81 22.65 9.16
C LEU A 47 6.00 22.61 10.69
N LEU A 48 7.25 22.48 11.16
CA LEU A 48 7.57 22.39 12.59
C LEU A 48 7.63 23.73 13.28
N THR A 49 7.79 24.85 12.55
CA THR A 49 7.91 26.19 13.13
C THR A 49 6.76 27.10 12.68
N TYR A 50 6.52 28.15 13.49
CA TYR A 50 5.58 29.18 13.10
C TYR A 50 5.93 29.82 11.76
N GLN A 51 7.20 30.15 11.54
CA GLN A 51 7.66 30.78 10.31
C GLN A 51 7.45 29.89 9.09
N ASP A 52 7.64 28.57 9.22
CA ASP A 52 7.39 27.61 8.16
C ASP A 52 5.90 27.55 7.78
N ALA A 53 5.03 27.53 8.78
CA ALA A 53 3.59 27.44 8.58
C ALA A 53 3.00 28.78 8.09
N ALA A 54 3.39 29.91 8.69
CA ALA A 54 2.85 31.23 8.36
C ALA A 54 3.14 31.63 6.90
N ARG A 55 4.34 31.33 6.38
CA ARG A 55 4.68 31.56 4.95
C ARG A 55 3.78 30.78 4.00
N ARG A 56 3.12 29.74 4.46
CA ARG A 56 2.30 28.81 3.68
C ARG A 56 0.84 28.77 4.10
N ALA A 57 0.41 29.72 4.93
CA ALA A 57 -0.93 29.73 5.51
C ALA A 57 -2.03 29.61 4.44
N GLN A 58 -1.94 30.40 3.37
CA GLN A 58 -2.90 30.35 2.26
C GLN A 58 -2.88 29.01 1.52
N LEU A 59 -1.68 28.42 1.31
CA LEU A 59 -1.54 27.10 0.70
C LEU A 59 -2.16 26.03 1.62
N LEU A 60 -1.86 26.05 2.92
CA LEU A 60 -2.44 25.12 3.89
C LEU A 60 -3.96 25.18 3.87
N ALA A 61 -4.55 26.37 3.92
CA ALA A 61 -5.98 26.54 3.85
C ALA A 61 -6.57 25.98 2.55
N ALA A 62 -5.94 26.27 1.40
CA ALA A 62 -6.43 25.82 0.10
C ALA A 62 -6.37 24.30 -0.08
N VAL A 63 -5.25 23.64 0.29
CA VAL A 63 -5.09 22.20 0.09
C VAL A 63 -5.88 21.36 1.09
N THR A 64 -6.10 21.88 2.32
CA THR A 64 -6.93 21.18 3.31
C THR A 64 -8.42 21.36 3.03
N ALA A 65 -8.86 22.53 2.56
CA ALA A 65 -10.25 22.76 2.12
C ALA A 65 -10.64 21.84 0.94
N LYS A 66 -9.69 21.54 0.05
CA LYS A 66 -9.87 20.57 -1.05
C LYS A 66 -9.68 19.12 -0.60
N ARG A 67 -9.37 18.85 0.66
CA ARG A 67 -9.03 17.52 1.20
C ARG A 67 -7.88 16.82 0.41
N TYR A 68 -7.05 17.61 -0.26
CA TYR A 68 -5.83 17.13 -0.91
C TYR A 68 -4.74 16.78 0.11
N MET A 69 -4.67 17.54 1.22
CA MET A 69 -3.78 17.30 2.36
C MET A 69 -4.55 17.28 3.68
N PRO A 70 -4.18 16.40 4.61
CA PRO A 70 -3.28 15.26 4.50
C PRO A 70 -3.79 14.21 3.51
N PRO A 71 -2.90 13.42 2.85
CA PRO A 71 -3.33 12.38 1.91
C PRO A 71 -4.01 11.24 2.66
N TRP A 72 -5.33 11.17 2.52
CA TRP A 72 -6.16 10.12 3.09
C TRP A 72 -7.40 9.94 2.23
N LYS A 73 -7.53 8.77 1.59
CA LYS A 73 -8.56 8.54 0.58
C LYS A 73 -9.69 7.60 1.02
N ALA A 74 -9.48 6.78 2.08
CA ALA A 74 -10.53 5.88 2.56
C ALA A 74 -11.75 6.67 3.08
N GLU A 75 -12.97 6.28 2.67
CA GLU A 75 -14.21 6.94 3.07
C GLU A 75 -14.61 6.62 4.52
N PRO A 76 -15.17 7.58 5.27
CA PRO A 76 -15.65 7.35 6.62
C PRO A 76 -16.71 6.24 6.69
N GLY A 77 -16.63 5.40 7.73
CA GLY A 77 -17.61 4.33 7.93
C GLY A 77 -17.42 3.08 7.08
N TYR A 78 -16.38 3.07 6.23
CA TYR A 78 -15.92 1.89 5.50
C TYR A 78 -14.56 1.46 6.04
N GLY A 79 -14.58 0.55 7.00
CA GLY A 79 -13.42 0.22 7.83
C GLY A 79 -13.15 1.28 8.91
N HIS A 80 -12.43 0.89 9.95
CA HIS A 80 -11.89 1.77 11.00
C HIS A 80 -10.39 1.57 11.04
N PHE A 81 -9.63 2.60 10.63
CA PHE A 81 -8.20 2.49 10.45
C PHE A 81 -7.42 3.18 11.56
N GLN A 82 -6.23 2.65 11.86
CA GLN A 82 -5.25 3.32 12.71
C GLN A 82 -4.73 4.56 12.00
N ASP A 83 -4.31 5.54 12.79
CA ASP A 83 -3.60 6.74 12.32
C ASP A 83 -4.33 7.47 11.17
N GLU A 84 -5.67 7.48 11.22
CA GLU A 84 -6.47 8.23 10.26
C GLU A 84 -6.06 9.71 10.26
N ARG A 85 -5.60 10.19 9.10
CA ARG A 85 -5.07 11.55 8.92
C ARG A 85 -6.11 12.54 8.40
N ARG A 86 -7.33 12.11 8.18
CA ARG A 86 -8.41 12.97 7.71
C ARG A 86 -8.67 14.10 8.71
N LEU A 87 -8.65 15.32 8.24
CA LEU A 87 -9.07 16.46 9.04
C LEU A 87 -10.61 16.54 9.12
N THR A 88 -11.13 16.89 10.29
CA THR A 88 -12.53 17.24 10.46
C THR A 88 -12.83 18.59 9.83
N ASP A 89 -14.11 18.88 9.54
CA ASP A 89 -14.52 20.19 9.01
C ASP A 89 -14.12 21.33 9.95
N GLN A 90 -14.20 21.12 11.27
CA GLN A 90 -13.76 22.08 12.26
C GLN A 90 -12.25 22.35 12.19
N GLN A 91 -11.42 21.33 12.01
CA GLN A 91 -9.96 21.48 11.86
C GLN A 91 -9.63 22.24 10.57
N ILE A 92 -10.33 21.95 9.47
CA ILE A 92 -10.20 22.69 8.20
C ILE A 92 -10.61 24.15 8.38
N ALA A 93 -11.72 24.40 9.08
CA ALA A 93 -12.18 25.76 9.37
C ALA A 93 -11.16 26.56 10.19
N ILE A 94 -10.51 25.95 11.19
CA ILE A 94 -9.44 26.58 11.98
C ILE A 94 -8.29 27.03 11.08
N LEU A 95 -7.81 26.16 10.19
CA LEU A 95 -6.70 26.48 9.26
C LEU A 95 -7.09 27.59 8.28
N THR A 96 -8.33 27.55 7.79
CA THR A 96 -8.85 28.54 6.85
C THR A 96 -9.00 29.91 7.50
N GLU A 97 -9.58 29.96 8.70
CA GLU A 97 -9.77 31.20 9.45
C GLU A 97 -8.43 31.80 9.90
N TRP A 98 -7.51 30.96 10.38
CA TRP A 98 -6.14 31.39 10.73
C TRP A 98 -5.43 32.05 9.55
N ALA A 99 -5.48 31.45 8.37
CA ALA A 99 -4.88 32.00 7.17
C ALA A 99 -5.55 33.32 6.75
N LYS A 100 -6.89 33.40 6.82
CA LYS A 100 -7.68 34.60 6.51
C LYS A 100 -7.34 35.77 7.45
N ASN A 101 -7.06 35.49 8.71
CA ASN A 101 -6.76 36.48 9.74
C ASN A 101 -5.27 36.90 9.76
N GLY A 102 -4.49 36.60 8.71
CA GLY A 102 -3.09 36.98 8.60
C GLY A 102 -2.12 36.07 9.36
N ALA A 103 -2.57 34.88 9.70
CA ALA A 103 -1.77 33.84 10.33
C ALA A 103 -1.08 34.26 11.65
N PRO A 104 -1.83 34.75 12.66
CA PRO A 104 -1.22 35.25 13.91
C PRO A 104 -0.52 34.12 14.69
N GLU A 105 0.64 34.44 15.31
CA GLU A 105 1.42 33.48 16.10
C GLU A 105 0.74 33.10 17.41
N GLY A 106 0.13 34.06 18.08
CA GLY A 106 -0.47 33.86 19.40
C GLY A 106 0.51 33.97 20.56
N ALA A 107 0.01 33.78 21.77
CA ALA A 107 0.80 33.96 22.98
C ALA A 107 1.91 32.90 23.11
N PRO A 108 3.17 33.30 23.43
CA PRO A 108 4.28 32.32 23.54
C PRO A 108 4.06 31.23 24.60
N LYS A 109 3.29 31.51 25.66
CA LYS A 109 2.97 30.52 26.71
C LYS A 109 2.08 29.37 26.22
N GLN A 110 1.40 29.55 25.09
CA GLN A 110 0.53 28.53 24.49
C GLN A 110 1.24 27.66 23.45
N LYS A 111 2.51 27.93 23.14
CA LYS A 111 3.29 27.21 22.15
C LYS A 111 3.50 25.77 22.60
N PRO A 112 3.01 24.77 21.84
CA PRO A 112 3.24 23.38 22.16
C PRO A 112 4.69 23.00 21.88
N VAL A 113 5.18 21.98 22.58
CA VAL A 113 6.48 21.39 22.27
C VAL A 113 6.41 20.68 20.92
N PRO A 114 7.29 20.98 19.97
CA PRO A 114 7.34 20.25 18.72
C PRO A 114 7.57 18.75 18.93
N PRO A 115 6.99 17.87 18.10
CA PRO A 115 7.24 16.45 18.21
C PRO A 115 8.71 16.13 17.96
N GLN A 116 9.24 15.20 18.74
CA GLN A 116 10.57 14.66 18.53
C GLN A 116 10.44 13.39 17.67
N PHE A 117 11.28 13.30 16.66
CA PHE A 117 11.34 12.13 15.79
C PHE A 117 12.67 11.42 16.00
N ALA A 118 12.66 10.09 15.97
CA ALA A 118 13.88 9.31 16.05
C ALA A 118 14.80 9.66 14.86
N SER A 119 16.09 9.78 15.12
CA SER A 119 17.11 9.83 14.07
C SER A 119 17.42 8.42 13.59
N GLY A 120 17.47 8.20 12.27
CA GLY A 120 17.69 6.88 11.68
C GLY A 120 16.43 6.00 11.70
N TRP A 121 16.54 4.77 12.21
CA TRP A 121 15.46 3.80 12.26
C TRP A 121 14.34 4.22 13.21
N GLN A 122 13.15 4.47 12.67
CA GLN A 122 12.02 5.02 13.43
C GLN A 122 11.31 3.96 14.28
N ALA A 123 11.33 2.70 13.82
CA ALA A 123 10.79 1.56 14.60
C ALA A 123 11.74 1.07 15.70
N GLY A 124 12.87 1.78 15.93
CA GLY A 124 13.96 1.41 16.81
C GLY A 124 15.08 0.69 16.05
N LYS A 125 16.20 0.40 16.75
CA LYS A 125 17.35 -0.29 16.12
C LYS A 125 16.91 -1.67 15.62
N PRO A 126 17.04 -1.98 14.31
CA PRO A 126 16.74 -3.31 13.80
C PRO A 126 17.79 -4.34 14.21
N ASP A 127 17.40 -5.61 14.23
CA ASP A 127 18.32 -6.73 14.47
C ASP A 127 19.17 -7.05 13.23
N ALA A 128 18.62 -6.79 12.04
CA ALA A 128 19.32 -6.92 10.76
C ALA A 128 19.04 -5.70 9.87
N VAL A 129 20.11 -5.19 9.25
CA VAL A 129 20.04 -4.18 8.18
C VAL A 129 20.50 -4.83 6.89
N LEU A 130 19.60 -4.96 5.95
CA LEU A 130 19.79 -5.61 4.67
C LEU A 130 19.90 -4.54 3.60
N THR A 131 21.06 -4.39 3.00
CA THR A 131 21.35 -3.37 1.99
C THR A 131 21.62 -4.07 0.65
N THR A 132 21.18 -3.47 -0.46
CA THR A 132 21.53 -3.97 -1.80
C THR A 132 23.05 -4.04 -1.95
N ALA A 133 23.57 -5.12 -2.56
CA ALA A 133 25.00 -5.40 -2.56
C ALA A 133 25.82 -4.28 -3.22
N GLN A 134 25.26 -3.63 -4.23
CA GLN A 134 25.87 -2.52 -4.97
C GLN A 134 24.83 -1.43 -5.21
N ALA A 135 25.32 -0.20 -5.43
CA ALA A 135 24.49 0.89 -5.87
C ALA A 135 24.04 0.64 -7.32
N PHE A 136 22.75 0.88 -7.59
CA PHE A 136 22.15 0.74 -8.91
C PHE A 136 22.11 2.08 -9.64
N PRO A 137 22.57 2.15 -10.91
CA PRO A 137 22.52 3.37 -11.71
C PRO A 137 21.13 3.57 -12.31
N ILE A 138 20.57 4.77 -12.14
CA ILE A 138 19.31 5.20 -12.74
C ILE A 138 19.63 6.22 -13.84
N PRO A 139 19.19 6.02 -15.12
CA PRO A 139 19.40 6.98 -16.19
C PRO A 139 18.69 8.30 -15.95
N ALA A 140 19.08 9.34 -16.70
CA ALA A 140 18.49 10.67 -16.59
C ALA A 140 17.02 10.69 -17.00
N ASP A 141 16.69 9.94 -18.04
CA ASP A 141 15.39 9.90 -18.71
C ASP A 141 15.06 8.48 -19.15
N GLY A 142 13.87 8.28 -19.68
CA GLY A 142 13.36 6.99 -20.14
C GLY A 142 12.07 6.60 -19.44
N VAL A 143 11.72 5.31 -19.56
CA VAL A 143 10.58 4.71 -18.87
C VAL A 143 10.90 4.37 -17.43
N ASP A 144 9.87 4.13 -16.64
CA ASP A 144 10.02 3.62 -15.27
C ASP A 144 10.78 2.28 -15.27
N LEU A 145 11.65 2.12 -14.27
CA LEU A 145 12.46 0.92 -14.10
C LEU A 145 11.96 0.11 -12.89
N PHE A 146 11.87 -1.20 -13.08
CA PHE A 146 11.55 -2.16 -12.02
C PHE A 146 12.73 -3.09 -11.85
N GLN A 147 13.42 -3.00 -10.72
CA GLN A 147 14.62 -3.77 -10.43
C GLN A 147 14.43 -4.59 -9.16
N CYS A 148 14.71 -5.87 -9.22
CA CYS A 148 14.71 -6.79 -8.10
C CYS A 148 16.13 -7.05 -7.59
N PHE A 149 16.35 -6.83 -6.29
CA PHE A 149 17.61 -7.09 -5.62
C PHE A 149 17.46 -8.27 -4.68
N VAL A 150 18.36 -9.24 -4.79
CA VAL A 150 18.35 -10.44 -3.95
C VAL A 150 19.31 -10.25 -2.78
N ILE A 151 18.79 -10.28 -1.56
CA ILE A 151 19.58 -10.08 -0.35
C ILE A 151 19.47 -11.33 0.53
N PRO A 152 20.54 -12.13 0.68
CA PRO A 152 20.53 -13.34 1.50
C PRO A 152 20.26 -13.03 2.98
N LEU A 153 19.27 -13.70 3.57
CA LEU A 153 19.00 -13.61 5.00
C LEU A 153 19.95 -14.50 5.83
N ASN A 154 20.54 -15.54 5.20
CA ASN A 154 21.48 -16.47 5.82
C ASN A 154 20.94 -17.10 7.11
N ASN A 155 19.65 -17.33 7.20
CA ASN A 155 19.00 -17.94 8.35
C ASN A 155 19.03 -19.47 8.25
N ASP A 156 19.56 -20.12 9.26
CA ASP A 156 19.64 -21.59 9.38
C ASP A 156 18.38 -22.23 9.96
N THR A 157 17.46 -21.41 10.48
CA THR A 157 16.14 -21.77 10.99
C THR A 157 15.10 -20.77 10.48
N ASP A 158 13.83 -21.12 10.60
CA ASP A 158 12.74 -20.15 10.36
C ASP A 158 12.90 -18.93 11.26
N LYS A 159 12.66 -17.76 10.74
CA LYS A 159 12.66 -16.49 11.48
C LYS A 159 11.27 -15.85 11.46
N PHE A 160 11.01 -15.01 12.45
CA PHE A 160 9.74 -14.33 12.64
C PHE A 160 9.99 -12.84 12.72
N VAL A 161 9.51 -12.07 11.72
CA VAL A 161 9.74 -10.64 11.61
C VAL A 161 8.50 -9.90 12.11
N ASN A 162 8.66 -9.02 13.11
CA ASN A 162 7.57 -8.21 13.64
C ASN A 162 7.70 -6.71 13.36
N LYS A 163 8.85 -6.26 12.82
CA LYS A 163 8.99 -4.89 12.32
C LYS A 163 9.76 -4.88 11.01
N VAL A 164 9.30 -4.04 10.08
CA VAL A 164 9.94 -3.81 8.78
C VAL A 164 10.02 -2.30 8.56
N GLU A 165 11.21 -1.81 8.25
CA GLU A 165 11.43 -0.41 7.91
C GLU A 165 12.33 -0.31 6.68
N PHE A 166 11.90 0.45 5.69
CA PHE A 166 12.65 0.68 4.46
C PHE A 166 13.24 2.08 4.44
N HIS A 167 14.50 2.17 4.06
CA HIS A 167 15.20 3.41 3.82
C HIS A 167 15.61 3.49 2.35
N ALA A 168 14.95 4.37 1.58
CA ALA A 168 15.37 4.70 0.24
C ALA A 168 16.74 5.36 0.27
N GLY A 169 17.72 4.81 -0.45
CA GLY A 169 19.05 5.42 -0.57
C GLY A 169 18.98 6.74 -1.32
N ASN A 170 18.11 6.81 -2.34
CA ASN A 170 17.84 8.04 -3.08
C ASN A 170 16.31 8.27 -3.22
N PRO A 171 15.70 9.02 -2.28
CA PRO A 171 14.26 9.27 -2.28
C PRO A 171 13.75 10.12 -3.45
N LYS A 172 14.65 10.63 -4.33
CA LYS A 172 14.25 11.39 -5.53
C LYS A 172 13.81 10.51 -6.67
N VAL A 173 14.29 9.27 -6.71
CA VAL A 173 14.07 8.33 -7.79
C VAL A 173 13.37 7.06 -7.35
N VAL A 174 13.39 6.72 -6.07
CA VAL A 174 12.67 5.58 -5.50
C VAL A 174 11.19 5.94 -5.34
N HIS A 175 10.34 5.37 -6.21
CA HIS A 175 8.90 5.60 -6.19
C HIS A 175 8.20 4.70 -5.16
N HIS A 176 8.47 3.38 -5.17
CA HIS A 176 8.03 2.44 -4.14
C HIS A 176 8.92 1.19 -4.13
N ALA A 177 8.78 0.39 -3.07
CA ALA A 177 9.45 -0.89 -2.92
C ALA A 177 8.49 -1.95 -2.41
N LEU A 178 8.63 -3.19 -2.91
CA LEU A 178 7.90 -4.37 -2.43
C LEU A 178 8.89 -5.42 -1.93
N PHE A 179 8.52 -6.16 -0.89
CA PHE A 179 9.39 -7.08 -0.19
C PHE A 179 8.85 -8.50 -0.29
N PHE A 180 9.51 -9.33 -1.10
CA PHE A 180 9.17 -10.74 -1.28
C PHE A 180 10.19 -11.64 -0.60
N LEU A 181 9.78 -12.86 -0.28
CA LEU A 181 10.65 -13.90 0.25
C LEU A 181 10.78 -15.01 -0.77
N ASP A 182 12.00 -15.47 -1.00
CA ASP A 182 12.31 -16.61 -1.89
C ASP A 182 13.05 -17.71 -1.13
N ALA A 183 12.37 -18.82 -0.86
CA ALA A 183 12.99 -20.03 -0.29
C ALA A 183 13.37 -21.05 -1.39
N SER A 184 13.09 -20.76 -2.67
CA SER A 184 13.37 -21.66 -3.78
C SER A 184 14.78 -21.48 -4.39
N GLY A 185 15.40 -20.33 -4.16
CA GLY A 185 16.66 -19.92 -4.81
C GLY A 185 16.50 -19.49 -6.28
N GLU A 186 15.27 -19.39 -6.77
CA GLU A 186 14.99 -18.98 -8.14
C GLU A 186 15.41 -17.52 -8.40
N ALA A 187 15.18 -16.63 -7.43
CA ALA A 187 15.60 -15.22 -7.53
C ALA A 187 17.12 -15.09 -7.66
N ARG A 188 17.90 -15.88 -6.90
CA ARG A 188 19.37 -15.91 -7.05
C ARG A 188 19.81 -16.34 -8.46
N ARG A 189 19.06 -17.26 -9.07
CA ARG A 189 19.35 -17.73 -10.42
C ARG A 189 19.06 -16.66 -11.47
N LEU A 190 17.98 -15.88 -11.28
CA LEU A 190 17.64 -14.73 -12.15
C LEU A 190 18.71 -13.63 -12.01
N ASP A 191 19.12 -13.33 -10.79
CA ASP A 191 20.17 -12.35 -10.47
C ASP A 191 21.51 -12.74 -11.10
N ALA A 192 21.94 -14.00 -10.92
CA ALA A 192 23.20 -14.50 -11.49
C ALA A 192 23.22 -14.54 -13.04
N ALA A 193 22.07 -14.51 -13.70
CA ALA A 193 21.95 -14.46 -15.16
C ALA A 193 22.03 -13.03 -15.71
N THR A 194 22.05 -12.00 -14.84
CA THR A 194 22.04 -10.59 -15.18
C THR A 194 23.37 -9.96 -14.81
N PRO A 195 24.05 -9.22 -15.70
CA PRO A 195 25.35 -8.61 -15.41
C PRO A 195 25.28 -7.38 -14.52
N GLU A 196 24.16 -6.66 -14.53
CA GLU A 196 23.89 -5.49 -13.70
C GLU A 196 23.50 -5.90 -12.26
N PRO A 197 23.62 -5.00 -11.26
CA PRO A 197 23.15 -5.26 -9.90
C PRO A 197 21.66 -5.57 -9.86
N GLY A 198 21.29 -6.76 -9.38
CA GLY A 198 19.91 -7.25 -9.41
C GLY A 198 19.47 -7.68 -10.80
N TYR A 199 18.15 -7.88 -10.99
CA TYR A 199 17.59 -8.25 -12.29
C TYR A 199 16.32 -7.45 -12.61
N PRO A 200 16.04 -7.14 -13.89
CA PRO A 200 14.81 -6.50 -14.29
C PRO A 200 13.62 -7.38 -13.95
N CYS A 201 12.62 -6.82 -13.28
CA CYS A 201 11.48 -7.58 -12.78
C CYS A 201 10.15 -6.88 -12.99
N PHE A 202 9.96 -6.34 -14.19
CA PHE A 202 8.67 -5.85 -14.63
C PHE A 202 7.64 -7.00 -14.62
N GLY A 203 6.47 -6.79 -14.04
CA GLY A 203 5.44 -7.84 -13.88
C GLY A 203 5.50 -8.60 -12.56
N GLY A 204 6.32 -8.18 -11.60
CA GLY A 204 6.53 -8.82 -10.30
C GLY A 204 7.91 -9.47 -10.18
N PRO A 205 8.21 -10.16 -9.08
CA PRO A 205 9.56 -10.63 -8.76
C PRO A 205 10.08 -11.77 -9.67
N GLY A 206 9.32 -12.20 -10.68
CA GLY A 206 9.70 -13.29 -11.58
C GLY A 206 9.70 -14.69 -10.96
N ILE A 207 9.33 -14.79 -9.70
CA ILE A 207 9.27 -16.02 -8.90
C ILE A 207 7.89 -16.21 -8.29
N VAL A 208 7.58 -17.40 -7.79
CA VAL A 208 6.46 -17.60 -6.84
C VAL A 208 7.01 -17.36 -5.43
N PRO A 209 6.66 -16.26 -4.78
CA PRO A 209 7.23 -15.95 -3.46
C PRO A 209 6.82 -16.97 -2.41
N SER A 210 7.76 -17.40 -1.56
CA SER A 210 7.46 -18.19 -0.36
C SER A 210 6.80 -17.33 0.73
N GLY A 211 6.77 -16.02 0.57
CA GLY A 211 6.16 -15.05 1.46
C GLY A 211 6.41 -13.61 1.04
N GLY A 212 6.04 -12.69 1.92
CA GLY A 212 6.30 -11.27 1.74
C GLY A 212 6.31 -10.52 3.08
N LEU A 213 6.97 -9.36 3.07
CA LEU A 213 7.07 -8.46 4.21
C LEU A 213 6.38 -7.11 3.95
N GLY A 214 5.43 -7.08 2.99
CA GLY A 214 4.74 -5.87 2.62
C GLY A 214 5.49 -5.01 1.60
N GLY A 215 5.39 -3.71 1.75
CA GLY A 215 6.02 -2.76 0.85
C GLY A 215 6.14 -1.37 1.48
N TRP A 216 6.75 -0.46 0.74
CA TRP A 216 6.94 0.92 1.13
C TRP A 216 6.62 1.86 -0.04
N ALA A 217 6.02 3.00 0.27
CA ALA A 217 5.87 4.13 -0.63
C ALA A 217 6.24 5.42 0.12
N PRO A 218 6.56 6.54 -0.56
CA PRO A 218 6.89 7.81 0.09
C PRO A 218 5.85 8.24 1.12
N GLY A 219 6.30 8.49 2.36
CA GLY A 219 5.44 8.85 3.48
C GLY A 219 4.83 7.66 4.24
N ALA A 220 5.12 6.42 3.86
CA ALA A 220 4.75 5.26 4.66
C ALA A 220 5.53 5.22 5.98
N SER A 221 4.82 4.91 7.07
CA SER A 221 5.45 4.62 8.37
C SER A 221 6.04 3.22 8.37
N PRO A 222 7.05 2.96 9.22
CA PRO A 222 7.53 1.60 9.44
C PRO A 222 6.38 0.66 9.84
N GLU A 223 6.45 -0.58 9.37
CA GLU A 223 5.54 -1.60 9.87
C GLU A 223 5.98 -2.05 11.26
N VAL A 224 5.07 -1.96 12.22
CA VAL A 224 5.20 -2.52 13.57
C VAL A 224 3.96 -3.37 13.81
N LEU A 225 4.14 -4.67 13.87
CA LEU A 225 3.04 -5.61 14.06
C LEU A 225 2.57 -5.65 15.52
N PRO A 226 1.29 -5.94 15.76
CA PRO A 226 0.78 -6.18 17.10
C PRO A 226 1.55 -7.30 17.81
N GLN A 227 1.55 -7.25 19.15
CA GLN A 227 2.18 -8.31 19.96
C GLN A 227 1.62 -9.69 19.60
N GLY A 228 2.49 -10.68 19.50
CA GLY A 228 2.13 -12.05 19.15
C GLY A 228 1.96 -12.32 17.66
N MET A 229 2.17 -11.33 16.79
CA MET A 229 2.10 -11.47 15.33
C MET A 229 3.48 -11.31 14.69
N ALA A 230 3.75 -12.08 13.63
CA ALA A 230 4.96 -11.93 12.83
C ALA A 230 4.77 -12.47 11.41
N HIS A 231 5.53 -11.91 10.46
CA HIS A 231 5.76 -12.54 9.18
C HIS A 231 6.64 -13.77 9.35
N VAL A 232 6.28 -14.85 8.67
CA VAL A 232 7.06 -16.09 8.66
C VAL A 232 8.09 -16.03 7.54
N VAL A 233 9.36 -16.15 7.89
CA VAL A 233 10.50 -16.22 6.99
C VAL A 233 11.08 -17.62 7.03
N ASP A 234 10.96 -18.34 5.93
CA ASP A 234 11.40 -19.73 5.84
C ASP A 234 12.92 -19.84 5.98
N LYS A 235 13.41 -20.94 6.54
CA LYS A 235 14.83 -21.27 6.57
C LYS A 235 15.47 -21.13 5.20
N GLY A 236 16.61 -20.44 5.13
CA GLY A 236 17.41 -20.23 3.91
C GLY A 236 16.76 -19.31 2.87
N ALA A 237 15.68 -18.60 3.23
CA ALA A 237 15.04 -17.67 2.33
C ALA A 237 15.92 -16.45 2.05
N ASP A 238 15.74 -15.88 0.87
CA ASP A 238 16.26 -14.58 0.48
C ASP A 238 15.17 -13.52 0.61
N LEU A 239 15.56 -12.31 0.95
CA LEU A 239 14.74 -11.13 0.73
C LEU A 239 14.92 -10.66 -0.71
N VAL A 240 13.83 -10.58 -1.47
CA VAL A 240 13.81 -10.00 -2.82
C VAL A 240 13.12 -8.64 -2.72
N VAL A 241 13.90 -7.58 -2.92
CA VAL A 241 13.42 -6.20 -2.88
C VAL A 241 13.18 -5.73 -4.30
N GLN A 242 11.93 -5.62 -4.72
CA GLN A 242 11.58 -4.96 -5.97
C GLN A 242 11.49 -3.46 -5.72
N ILE A 243 12.27 -2.68 -6.45
CA ILE A 243 12.21 -1.21 -6.38
C ILE A 243 11.74 -0.67 -7.72
N HIS A 244 10.72 0.16 -7.67
CA HIS A 244 10.25 0.97 -8.79
C HIS A 244 10.98 2.31 -8.77
N TYR A 245 11.73 2.59 -9.82
CA TYR A 245 12.44 3.85 -10.01
C TYR A 245 11.79 4.72 -11.06
N HIS A 246 11.67 6.01 -10.76
CA HIS A 246 11.26 7.04 -11.71
C HIS A 246 12.44 7.98 -12.00
N PRO A 247 12.91 8.10 -13.27
CA PRO A 247 14.01 8.98 -13.64
C PRO A 247 13.75 10.45 -13.29
N SER A 248 14.77 11.13 -12.74
CA SER A 248 14.65 12.49 -12.21
C SER A 248 15.06 13.61 -13.17
N GLY A 249 15.38 13.29 -14.42
CA GLY A 249 15.92 14.24 -15.40
C GLY A 249 17.45 14.35 -15.40
N LYS A 250 18.14 13.58 -14.54
CA LYS A 250 19.60 13.46 -14.50
C LYS A 250 20.03 12.08 -14.03
N PRO A 251 21.28 11.64 -14.34
CA PRO A 251 21.77 10.37 -13.83
C PRO A 251 21.82 10.37 -12.29
N GLU A 252 21.29 9.32 -11.68
CA GLU A 252 21.25 9.14 -10.22
C GLU A 252 21.79 7.76 -9.85
N MET A 253 22.07 7.57 -8.57
CA MET A 253 22.42 6.27 -8.00
C MET A 253 21.50 6.00 -6.80
N ASP A 254 21.14 4.74 -6.58
CA ASP A 254 20.42 4.31 -5.38
C ASP A 254 21.09 3.11 -4.74
N GLN A 255 21.11 3.09 -3.42
CA GLN A 255 21.47 1.94 -2.60
C GLN A 255 20.57 1.91 -1.37
N SER A 256 19.42 1.29 -1.53
CA SER A 256 18.39 1.20 -0.50
C SER A 256 18.66 0.09 0.52
N SER A 257 18.04 0.20 1.69
CA SER A 257 18.17 -0.77 2.77
C SER A 257 16.84 -1.07 3.46
N VAL A 258 16.73 -2.29 4.02
CA VAL A 258 15.58 -2.78 4.80
C VAL A 258 16.07 -3.16 6.19
N GLY A 259 15.47 -2.57 7.22
CA GLY A 259 15.67 -2.95 8.63
C GLY A 259 14.63 -3.97 9.06
N LEU A 260 15.05 -5.08 9.62
CA LEU A 260 14.20 -6.13 10.16
C LEU A 260 14.42 -6.29 11.66
N THR A 261 13.31 -6.41 12.40
CA THR A 261 13.35 -6.82 13.81
C THR A 261 12.69 -8.16 13.97
N PHE A 262 13.37 -9.09 14.63
CA PHE A 262 12.89 -10.45 14.86
C PHE A 262 12.18 -10.60 16.20
N THR A 263 11.40 -11.66 16.33
CA THR A 263 10.73 -12.03 17.58
C THR A 263 10.59 -13.54 17.71
N ASP A 264 10.76 -14.04 18.91
CA ASP A 264 10.54 -15.45 19.21
C ASP A 264 9.16 -15.70 19.87
N THR A 265 8.45 -14.64 20.22
CA THR A 265 7.19 -14.70 20.99
C THR A 265 5.94 -14.71 20.13
N SER A 266 6.07 -14.74 18.78
CA SER A 266 4.90 -14.76 17.93
C SER A 266 4.21 -16.13 17.95
N THR A 267 2.89 -16.11 18.04
CA THR A 267 2.03 -17.30 17.93
C THR A 267 1.26 -17.29 16.61
N LYS A 268 0.91 -16.11 16.10
CA LYS A 268 0.18 -15.90 14.84
C LYS A 268 1.15 -15.60 13.72
N GLY A 269 0.93 -16.21 12.56
CA GLY A 269 1.69 -15.95 11.36
C GLY A 269 0.93 -15.06 10.38
N LEU A 270 1.62 -14.08 9.79
CA LEU A 270 1.07 -13.19 8.78
C LEU A 270 1.35 -13.66 7.38
N THR A 271 0.42 -13.34 6.50
CA THR A 271 0.59 -13.46 5.05
C THR A 271 -0.30 -12.46 4.31
N PHE A 272 -0.16 -12.41 2.99
CA PHE A 272 -0.98 -11.57 2.13
C PHE A 272 -1.93 -12.43 1.29
N VAL A 273 -3.14 -11.91 1.08
CA VAL A 273 -4.10 -12.39 0.09
C VAL A 273 -4.22 -11.30 -0.97
N THR A 274 -3.94 -11.66 -2.21
CA THR A 274 -4.09 -10.75 -3.35
C THR A 274 -5.41 -11.03 -4.05
N ILE A 275 -6.21 -9.99 -4.22
CA ILE A 275 -7.47 -10.04 -4.99
C ILE A 275 -7.31 -9.04 -6.13
N GLY A 276 -7.54 -9.46 -7.35
CA GLY A 276 -7.38 -8.56 -8.48
C GLY A 276 -7.74 -9.22 -9.81
N SER A 277 -7.75 -8.42 -10.87
CA SER A 277 -8.01 -8.86 -12.22
C SER A 277 -6.90 -8.43 -13.16
N ARG A 278 -6.40 -9.36 -13.97
CA ARG A 278 -5.54 -9.09 -15.12
C ARG A 278 -6.33 -8.92 -16.42
N ARG A 279 -7.65 -9.09 -16.37
CA ARG A 279 -8.56 -8.89 -17.50
C ARG A 279 -9.08 -7.46 -17.52
N ILE A 280 -8.14 -6.51 -17.50
CA ILE A 280 -8.45 -5.08 -17.64
C ILE A 280 -8.41 -4.75 -19.13
N ASP A 281 -9.54 -4.27 -19.63
CA ASP A 281 -9.70 -3.74 -20.99
C ASP A 281 -10.59 -2.50 -20.90
N LEU A 282 -9.98 -1.34 -21.06
CA LEU A 282 -10.61 -0.02 -20.92
C LEU A 282 -10.67 0.64 -22.30
N PRO A 283 -11.78 0.53 -23.03
CA PRO A 283 -11.93 1.19 -24.31
C PRO A 283 -11.77 2.70 -24.20
N ALA A 284 -11.21 3.31 -25.24
CA ALA A 284 -11.12 4.77 -25.35
C ALA A 284 -12.52 5.40 -25.30
N GLY A 285 -12.72 6.39 -24.42
CA GLY A 285 -13.98 7.10 -24.24
C GLY A 285 -14.95 6.46 -23.24
N ASP A 286 -14.66 5.26 -22.70
CA ASP A 286 -15.48 4.63 -21.66
C ASP A 286 -15.28 5.34 -20.32
N ALA A 287 -16.29 6.09 -19.86
CA ALA A 287 -16.23 6.88 -18.64
C ALA A 287 -16.60 6.08 -17.36
N HIS A 288 -17.05 4.83 -17.49
CA HIS A 288 -17.54 4.06 -16.34
C HIS A 288 -17.31 2.55 -16.47
N ARG A 289 -16.07 2.15 -16.70
CA ARG A 289 -15.72 0.73 -16.77
C ARG A 289 -15.62 0.13 -15.38
N VAL A 290 -16.40 -0.92 -15.12
CA VAL A 290 -16.36 -1.68 -13.85
C VAL A 290 -15.49 -2.93 -14.02
N ILE A 291 -14.51 -3.09 -13.13
CA ILE A 291 -13.69 -4.30 -13.02
C ILE A 291 -13.96 -4.93 -11.64
N THR A 292 -14.21 -6.22 -11.62
CA THR A 292 -14.46 -7.00 -10.40
C THR A 292 -13.51 -8.18 -10.31
N ALA A 293 -13.19 -8.54 -9.07
CA ALA A 293 -12.47 -9.76 -8.74
C ALA A 293 -12.93 -10.27 -7.38
N SER A 294 -12.72 -11.54 -7.10
CA SER A 294 -13.02 -12.10 -5.78
C SER A 294 -12.14 -13.29 -5.46
N ALA A 295 -11.98 -13.56 -4.16
CA ALA A 295 -11.34 -14.76 -3.65
C ALA A 295 -12.11 -15.29 -2.44
N THR A 296 -12.14 -16.62 -2.28
CA THR A 296 -12.74 -17.27 -1.11
C THR A 296 -11.65 -17.72 -0.15
N LEU A 297 -11.77 -17.36 1.11
CA LEU A 297 -10.82 -17.72 2.14
C LEU A 297 -10.95 -19.20 2.53
N PRO A 298 -9.88 -20.00 2.43
CA PRO A 298 -9.93 -21.43 2.72
C PRO A 298 -9.86 -21.77 4.22
N ARG A 299 -9.58 -20.77 5.07
CA ARG A 299 -9.45 -20.87 6.53
C ARG A 299 -9.91 -19.61 7.21
N ASP A 300 -10.14 -19.71 8.53
CA ASP A 300 -10.36 -18.53 9.37
C ASP A 300 -9.10 -17.66 9.41
N VAL A 301 -9.27 -16.35 9.27
CA VAL A 301 -8.19 -15.37 9.35
C VAL A 301 -8.63 -14.11 10.08
N GLU A 302 -7.68 -13.39 10.66
CA GLU A 302 -7.87 -12.03 11.14
C GLU A 302 -7.32 -11.06 10.09
N LEU A 303 -8.16 -10.24 9.49
CA LEU A 303 -7.74 -9.18 8.59
C LEU A 303 -7.20 -8.01 9.39
N ILE A 304 -5.92 -7.66 9.22
CA ILE A 304 -5.25 -6.58 9.96
C ILE A 304 -4.96 -5.36 9.12
N GLY A 305 -4.96 -5.48 7.80
CA GLY A 305 -4.73 -4.35 6.90
C GLY A 305 -5.15 -4.61 5.47
N ILE A 306 -5.32 -3.55 4.71
CA ILE A 306 -5.66 -3.59 3.29
C ILE A 306 -4.92 -2.49 2.53
N THR A 307 -4.38 -2.84 1.35
CA THR A 307 -3.72 -1.92 0.43
C THR A 307 -4.39 -2.04 -0.94
N PRO A 308 -5.29 -1.12 -1.30
CA PRO A 308 -5.85 -1.04 -2.65
C PRO A 308 -4.81 -0.45 -3.60
N HIS A 309 -4.82 -0.90 -4.87
CA HIS A 309 -3.90 -0.46 -5.90
C HIS A 309 -4.56 -0.41 -7.27
N ALA A 310 -4.35 0.68 -7.98
CA ALA A 310 -4.66 0.88 -9.39
C ALA A 310 -3.78 2.02 -9.94
N HIS A 311 -3.87 2.31 -11.25
CA HIS A 311 -3.13 3.40 -11.86
C HIS A 311 -4.02 4.66 -12.07
N LEU A 312 -3.77 5.42 -13.15
CA LEU A 312 -4.27 6.77 -13.35
C LEU A 312 -5.76 6.85 -13.73
N LEU A 313 -6.32 5.81 -14.36
CA LEU A 313 -7.70 5.84 -14.83
C LEU A 313 -8.72 5.38 -13.80
N CYS A 314 -8.28 4.79 -12.68
CA CYS A 314 -9.18 4.40 -11.62
C CYS A 314 -9.78 5.64 -10.94
N LYS A 315 -11.07 5.55 -10.58
CA LYS A 315 -11.82 6.60 -9.86
C LYS A 315 -12.31 6.13 -8.51
N GLU A 316 -12.95 4.96 -8.49
CA GLU A 316 -13.60 4.43 -7.29
C GLU A 316 -13.08 3.04 -6.99
N MET A 317 -12.89 2.76 -5.72
CA MET A 317 -12.49 1.45 -5.21
C MET A 317 -13.40 1.02 -4.08
N ARG A 318 -13.84 -0.22 -4.13
CA ARG A 318 -14.60 -0.82 -3.05
C ARG A 318 -14.19 -2.28 -2.87
N VAL A 319 -13.98 -2.67 -1.61
CA VAL A 319 -13.73 -4.06 -1.22
C VAL A 319 -14.64 -4.39 -0.04
N ASP A 320 -15.38 -5.49 -0.17
CA ASP A 320 -16.28 -6.02 0.86
C ASP A 320 -15.95 -7.49 1.13
N ALA A 321 -16.22 -7.95 2.35
CA ALA A 321 -16.18 -9.36 2.70
C ALA A 321 -17.60 -9.89 2.92
N ARG A 322 -18.02 -10.87 2.12
CA ARG A 322 -19.28 -11.60 2.29
C ARG A 322 -19.02 -12.83 3.13
N LEU A 323 -19.51 -12.82 4.34
CA LEU A 323 -19.39 -13.91 5.30
C LEU A 323 -20.26 -15.11 4.91
N PRO A 324 -19.97 -16.33 5.39
CA PRO A 324 -20.75 -17.53 5.09
C PRO A 324 -22.23 -17.47 5.52
N ASP A 325 -22.55 -16.64 6.52
CA ASP A 325 -23.91 -16.38 6.97
C ASP A 325 -24.68 -15.36 6.09
N GLY A 326 -24.02 -14.82 5.06
CA GLY A 326 -24.56 -13.84 4.14
C GLY A 326 -24.38 -12.38 4.56
N LYS A 327 -23.87 -12.11 5.78
CA LYS A 327 -23.53 -10.76 6.22
C LYS A 327 -22.42 -10.19 5.34
N VAL A 328 -22.52 -8.90 5.02
CA VAL A 328 -21.48 -8.15 4.30
C VAL A 328 -20.76 -7.25 5.28
N GLU A 329 -19.44 -7.43 5.40
CA GLU A 329 -18.54 -6.58 6.16
C GLU A 329 -17.81 -5.65 5.20
N PRO A 330 -18.01 -4.30 5.29
CA PRO A 330 -17.34 -3.35 4.44
C PRO A 330 -15.87 -3.21 4.86
N LEU A 331 -14.93 -3.46 3.93
CA LEU A 331 -13.51 -3.42 4.24
C LEU A 331 -12.90 -2.06 3.93
N ILE A 332 -13.07 -1.55 2.71
CA ILE A 332 -12.61 -0.21 2.31
C ILE A 332 -13.44 0.33 1.15
N ARG A 333 -13.60 1.65 1.15
CA ARG A 333 -14.16 2.41 0.03
C ARG A 333 -13.34 3.67 -0.20
N ILE A 334 -13.05 3.96 -1.47
CA ILE A 334 -12.40 5.19 -1.93
C ILE A 334 -13.23 5.69 -3.11
N ASP A 335 -13.79 6.89 -2.99
CA ASP A 335 -14.64 7.48 -4.04
C ASP A 335 -13.88 8.46 -4.94
N ASP A 336 -12.67 8.82 -4.55
CA ASP A 336 -11.77 9.74 -5.27
C ASP A 336 -10.34 9.18 -5.21
N TRP A 337 -10.08 8.14 -6.02
CA TRP A 337 -8.74 7.55 -6.10
C TRP A 337 -7.74 8.57 -6.67
N ASP A 338 -6.53 8.56 -6.11
CA ASP A 338 -5.42 9.36 -6.59
C ASP A 338 -4.15 8.49 -6.60
N PHE A 339 -3.63 8.24 -7.78
CA PHE A 339 -2.43 7.42 -8.00
C PHE A 339 -1.21 7.88 -7.18
N ASN A 340 -1.13 9.18 -6.87
CA ASN A 340 -0.04 9.72 -6.07
C ASN A 340 -0.16 9.40 -4.57
N TRP A 341 -1.31 8.90 -4.11
CA TRP A 341 -1.60 8.63 -2.70
C TRP A 341 -2.08 7.19 -2.46
N GLN A 342 -1.19 6.24 -2.70
CA GLN A 342 -1.45 4.81 -2.53
C GLN A 342 -1.28 4.40 -1.07
N GLY A 343 -2.33 4.57 -0.28
CA GLY A 343 -2.30 4.33 1.16
C GLY A 343 -2.29 2.83 1.52
N GLN A 344 -1.54 2.50 2.57
CA GLN A 344 -1.68 1.25 3.30
C GLN A 344 -2.56 1.51 4.51
N TYR A 345 -3.67 0.78 4.62
CA TYR A 345 -4.68 1.01 5.65
C TYR A 345 -4.65 -0.13 6.65
N ARG A 346 -4.23 0.15 7.89
CA ARG A 346 -4.23 -0.82 8.99
C ARG A 346 -5.49 -0.62 9.81
N TYR A 347 -6.22 -1.69 10.08
CA TYR A 347 -7.44 -1.61 10.89
C TYR A 347 -7.09 -1.30 12.35
N ALA A 348 -7.91 -0.47 13.00
CA ALA A 348 -7.78 -0.15 14.43
C ALA A 348 -8.02 -1.38 15.31
N ARG A 349 -8.84 -2.32 14.82
CA ARG A 349 -9.06 -3.66 15.35
C ARG A 349 -9.10 -4.63 14.19
N SER A 350 -8.48 -5.79 14.32
CA SER A 350 -8.60 -6.84 13.32
C SER A 350 -10.06 -7.24 13.08
N ILE A 351 -10.34 -7.66 11.86
CA ILE A 351 -11.66 -8.14 11.46
C ILE A 351 -11.59 -9.65 11.28
N ASP A 352 -12.39 -10.39 12.06
CA ASP A 352 -12.46 -11.85 11.94
C ASP A 352 -13.22 -12.23 10.67
N LEU A 353 -12.54 -12.95 9.79
CA LEU A 353 -13.09 -13.47 8.54
C LEU A 353 -13.06 -15.00 8.60
N PRO A 354 -14.22 -15.68 8.82
CA PRO A 354 -14.27 -17.12 8.90
C PRO A 354 -14.01 -17.79 7.55
N LYS A 355 -13.59 -19.05 7.59
CA LYS A 355 -13.47 -19.92 6.41
C LYS A 355 -14.73 -19.84 5.55
N GLY A 356 -14.55 -19.73 4.23
CA GLY A 356 -15.65 -19.60 3.27
C GLY A 356 -16.09 -18.14 3.04
N THR A 357 -15.50 -17.17 3.76
CA THR A 357 -15.71 -15.75 3.44
C THR A 357 -15.24 -15.45 2.02
N LYS A 358 -16.11 -14.84 1.22
CA LYS A 358 -15.79 -14.35 -0.12
C LYS A 358 -15.46 -12.87 -0.04
N VAL A 359 -14.22 -12.51 -0.33
CA VAL A 359 -13.81 -11.10 -0.46
C VAL A 359 -14.00 -10.66 -1.90
N GLU A 360 -14.72 -9.57 -2.08
CA GLU A 360 -15.17 -9.06 -3.38
C GLU A 360 -14.60 -7.64 -3.59
N MET A 361 -13.89 -7.45 -4.71
CA MET A 361 -13.34 -6.18 -5.17
C MET A 361 -14.19 -5.64 -6.32
N ARG A 362 -14.51 -4.35 -6.29
CA ARG A 362 -15.17 -3.62 -7.36
C ARG A 362 -14.50 -2.26 -7.56
N TYR A 363 -13.84 -2.07 -8.69
CA TYR A 363 -13.18 -0.81 -9.06
C TYR A 363 -13.85 -0.21 -10.30
N VAL A 364 -13.91 1.11 -10.35
CA VAL A 364 -14.48 1.86 -11.47
C VAL A 364 -13.40 2.70 -12.11
N TYR A 365 -13.31 2.64 -13.43
CA TYR A 365 -12.33 3.36 -14.24
C TYR A 365 -13.01 4.34 -15.20
N ASP A 366 -12.33 5.45 -15.47
CA ASP A 366 -12.76 6.48 -16.41
C ASP A 366 -11.66 6.73 -17.46
N ASN A 367 -11.82 6.14 -18.65
CA ASN A 367 -10.94 6.35 -19.80
C ASN A 367 -11.52 7.36 -20.80
N SER A 368 -12.19 8.41 -20.31
CA SER A 368 -12.77 9.44 -21.13
C SER A 368 -11.92 10.71 -21.20
N THR A 369 -12.27 11.61 -22.12
CA THR A 369 -11.68 12.97 -22.19
C THR A 369 -12.06 13.85 -21.00
N GLY A 370 -13.09 13.46 -20.21
CA GLY A 370 -13.51 14.17 -19.00
C GLY A 370 -12.64 13.86 -17.78
N ASN A 371 -11.82 12.80 -17.83
CA ASN A 371 -10.91 12.46 -16.74
C ASN A 371 -9.62 13.31 -16.82
N PRO A 372 -9.38 14.24 -15.88
CA PRO A 372 -8.19 15.09 -15.90
C PRO A 372 -6.87 14.31 -15.64
N HIS A 373 -6.96 13.07 -15.14
CA HIS A 373 -5.80 12.19 -14.89
C HIS A 373 -5.51 11.26 -16.07
N ASN A 374 -6.30 11.30 -17.15
CA ASN A 374 -6.03 10.46 -18.32
C ASN A 374 -4.70 10.88 -18.97
N PRO A 375 -3.70 9.98 -19.05
CA PRO A 375 -2.39 10.30 -19.60
C PRO A 375 -2.41 10.47 -21.12
N SER A 376 -3.54 10.16 -21.78
CA SER A 376 -3.70 10.23 -23.25
C SER A 376 -4.80 11.19 -23.65
N ASN A 377 -4.48 12.14 -24.53
CA ASN A 377 -5.45 13.03 -25.15
C ASN A 377 -5.21 13.09 -26.68
N PRO A 378 -6.08 12.51 -27.52
CA PRO A 378 -7.31 11.79 -27.18
C PRO A 378 -7.05 10.49 -26.40
N PRO A 379 -8.05 9.94 -25.66
CA PRO A 379 -7.97 8.67 -24.98
C PRO A 379 -7.59 7.53 -25.92
N ARG A 380 -6.86 6.53 -25.39
CA ARG A 380 -6.49 5.28 -26.08
C ARG A 380 -7.05 4.08 -25.33
N ASN A 381 -7.18 2.94 -26.02
CA ASN A 381 -7.50 1.69 -25.33
C ASN A 381 -6.35 1.35 -24.36
N VAL A 382 -6.68 1.08 -23.10
CA VAL A 382 -5.74 0.72 -22.06
C VAL A 382 -6.04 -0.68 -21.58
N LYS A 383 -5.01 -1.50 -21.42
CA LYS A 383 -5.09 -2.87 -20.92
C LYS A 383 -4.33 -3.03 -19.62
N PHE A 384 -4.42 -4.23 -19.06
CA PHE A 384 -3.59 -4.62 -17.93
C PHE A 384 -2.11 -4.49 -18.27
N GLY A 385 -1.36 -3.86 -17.37
CA GLY A 385 0.09 -3.72 -17.46
C GLY A 385 0.65 -2.94 -16.27
N GLU A 386 1.96 -2.91 -16.12
CA GLU A 386 2.65 -2.32 -14.98
C GLU A 386 3.19 -0.91 -15.24
N GLN A 387 3.23 -0.46 -16.50
CA GLN A 387 3.60 0.93 -16.77
C GLN A 387 2.53 1.88 -16.21
N THR A 388 2.94 3.04 -15.75
CA THR A 388 2.02 4.07 -15.21
C THR A 388 0.87 4.41 -16.18
N THR A 389 1.11 4.26 -17.49
CA THR A 389 0.11 4.48 -18.55
C THR A 389 -0.74 3.27 -18.90
N ASP A 390 -0.41 2.08 -18.38
CA ASP A 390 -1.26 0.90 -18.39
C ASP A 390 -2.24 0.97 -17.21
N GLU A 391 -2.98 -0.10 -16.92
CA GLU A 391 -3.84 -0.16 -15.74
C GLU A 391 -3.70 -1.45 -14.94
N MET A 392 -3.88 -1.29 -13.64
CA MET A 392 -3.98 -2.37 -12.66
C MET A 392 -5.24 -2.27 -11.82
N GLY A 393 -5.63 -3.37 -11.16
CA GLY A 393 -6.73 -3.40 -10.20
C GLY A 393 -6.51 -4.51 -9.20
N PHE A 394 -5.93 -4.17 -8.04
CA PHE A 394 -5.64 -5.12 -6.97
C PHE A 394 -6.04 -4.59 -5.59
N ALA A 395 -6.35 -5.51 -4.70
CA ALA A 395 -6.42 -5.29 -3.26
C ALA A 395 -5.55 -6.33 -2.57
N PHE A 396 -4.58 -5.86 -1.78
CA PHE A 396 -3.70 -6.72 -0.98
C PHE A 396 -4.21 -6.71 0.45
N LEU A 397 -4.68 -7.85 0.93
CA LEU A 397 -5.14 -8.03 2.30
C LEU A 397 -4.01 -8.62 3.13
N GLN A 398 -3.67 -7.96 4.22
CA GLN A 398 -2.75 -8.51 5.21
C GLN A 398 -3.56 -9.27 6.26
N VAL A 399 -3.34 -10.57 6.35
CA VAL A 399 -4.10 -11.45 7.22
C VAL A 399 -3.20 -12.19 8.21
N ALA A 400 -3.68 -12.36 9.43
CA ALA A 400 -3.06 -13.19 10.45
C ALA A 400 -3.82 -14.52 10.57
N LEU A 401 -3.06 -15.60 10.64
CA LEU A 401 -3.57 -16.95 10.88
C LEU A 401 -3.43 -17.31 12.37
N PRO A 402 -4.30 -18.17 12.91
CA PRO A 402 -4.27 -18.55 14.32
C PRO A 402 -2.92 -19.12 14.78
N SER A 403 -2.23 -19.82 13.88
CA SER A 403 -0.88 -20.32 14.10
C SER A 403 0.04 -19.92 12.93
N ARG A 404 1.32 -19.67 13.25
CA ARG A 404 2.36 -19.48 12.24
C ARG A 404 2.57 -20.71 11.36
N ASP A 405 2.29 -21.91 11.87
CA ASP A 405 2.39 -23.15 11.10
C ASP A 405 1.29 -23.28 10.03
N ASP A 406 0.18 -22.53 10.17
CA ASP A 406 -0.90 -22.48 9.20
C ASP A 406 -0.58 -21.64 7.96
N VAL A 407 0.46 -20.81 8.00
CA VAL A 407 0.80 -19.86 6.91
C VAL A 407 1.11 -20.59 5.61
N ARG A 408 2.00 -21.60 5.65
CA ARG A 408 2.38 -22.36 4.44
C ARG A 408 1.20 -23.13 3.85
N PRO A 409 0.43 -23.91 4.64
CA PRO A 409 -0.78 -24.56 4.15
C PRO A 409 -1.81 -23.58 3.57
N PHE A 410 -1.99 -22.42 4.19
CA PHE A 410 -2.91 -21.39 3.70
C PHE A 410 -2.48 -20.86 2.34
N ARG A 411 -1.21 -20.43 2.17
CA ARG A 411 -0.66 -19.92 0.90
C ARG A 411 -0.82 -20.94 -0.22
N ARG A 412 -0.54 -22.21 0.07
CA ARG A 412 -0.71 -23.30 -0.88
C ARG A 412 -2.16 -23.47 -1.30
N GLN A 413 -3.12 -23.41 -0.37
CA GLN A 413 -4.55 -23.47 -0.68
C GLN A 413 -4.99 -22.27 -1.52
N MET A 414 -4.52 -21.07 -1.21
CA MET A 414 -4.81 -19.87 -2.01
C MET A 414 -4.27 -20.00 -3.44
N LEU A 415 -3.04 -20.51 -3.61
CA LEU A 415 -2.46 -20.74 -4.94
C LEU A 415 -3.23 -21.79 -5.73
N LEU A 416 -3.66 -22.87 -5.09
CA LEU A 416 -4.53 -23.91 -5.72
C LEU A 416 -5.85 -23.30 -6.16
N SER A 417 -6.51 -22.50 -5.31
CA SER A 417 -7.77 -21.83 -5.66
C SER A 417 -7.58 -20.84 -6.82
N PHE A 418 -6.45 -20.13 -6.87
CA PHE A 418 -6.12 -19.27 -8.01
C PHE A 418 -5.96 -20.07 -9.30
N ILE A 419 -5.23 -21.20 -9.27
CA ILE A 419 -5.01 -22.07 -10.44
C ILE A 419 -6.37 -22.67 -10.89
N GLU A 420 -7.19 -23.13 -9.96
CA GLU A 420 -8.51 -23.66 -10.26
C GLU A 420 -9.41 -22.62 -10.94
N GLN A 421 -9.45 -21.40 -10.41
CA GLN A 421 -10.23 -20.32 -11.00
C GLN A 421 -9.70 -19.94 -12.40
N ALA A 422 -8.39 -19.90 -12.58
CA ALA A 422 -7.77 -19.65 -13.88
C ALA A 422 -8.19 -20.71 -14.92
N LEU A 423 -8.24 -21.99 -14.52
CA LEU A 423 -8.73 -23.07 -15.38
C LEU A 423 -10.21 -22.93 -15.75
N ILE A 424 -11.05 -22.58 -14.77
CA ILE A 424 -12.50 -22.34 -14.98
C ILE A 424 -12.71 -21.19 -15.96
N ASP A 425 -11.94 -20.13 -15.80
CA ASP A 425 -12.02 -18.92 -16.60
C ASP A 425 -11.36 -19.06 -17.99
N GLY A 426 -10.64 -20.13 -18.25
CA GLY A 426 -9.84 -20.32 -19.47
C GLY A 426 -8.64 -19.37 -19.55
N ASP A 427 -8.07 -19.00 -18.43
CA ASP A 427 -6.85 -18.20 -18.35
C ASP A 427 -5.61 -19.09 -18.65
N ASP A 428 -4.60 -18.49 -19.27
CA ASP A 428 -3.35 -19.15 -19.64
C ASP A 428 -2.27 -19.09 -18.54
N PHE A 429 -2.66 -18.78 -17.31
CA PHE A 429 -1.80 -18.57 -16.15
C PHE A 429 -0.82 -17.39 -16.30
N SER A 430 -1.18 -16.40 -17.12
CA SER A 430 -0.35 -15.21 -17.35
C SER A 430 -0.03 -14.41 -16.07
N GLY A 431 -0.79 -14.70 -14.99
CA GLY A 431 -0.57 -14.17 -13.64
C GLY A 431 0.58 -14.79 -12.87
N LEU A 432 1.14 -15.89 -13.35
CA LEU A 432 2.25 -16.59 -12.70
C LEU A 432 3.58 -16.34 -13.43
N PRO A 433 4.74 -16.52 -12.76
CA PRO A 433 6.04 -16.46 -13.41
C PRO A 433 6.07 -17.33 -14.66
N LEU A 434 6.74 -16.86 -15.72
CA LEU A 434 6.73 -17.49 -17.06
C LEU A 434 7.00 -19.01 -17.03
N ARG A 435 7.99 -19.43 -16.22
CA ARG A 435 8.34 -20.85 -16.07
C ARG A 435 7.23 -21.65 -15.41
N THR A 436 6.65 -21.11 -14.35
CA THR A 436 5.53 -21.74 -13.63
C THR A 436 4.32 -21.85 -14.55
N ALA A 437 3.96 -20.77 -15.24
CA ALA A 437 2.87 -20.76 -16.22
C ALA A 437 3.10 -21.76 -17.36
N ALA A 438 4.32 -21.85 -17.89
CA ALA A 438 4.68 -22.81 -18.93
C ALA A 438 4.54 -24.26 -18.46
N ASN A 439 5.01 -24.56 -17.26
CA ASN A 439 4.88 -25.91 -16.67
C ASN A 439 3.42 -26.29 -16.44
N LEU A 440 2.60 -25.34 -15.94
CA LEU A 440 1.16 -25.58 -15.75
C LEU A 440 0.44 -25.82 -17.09
N ARG A 441 0.76 -25.02 -18.12
CA ARG A 441 0.19 -25.22 -19.48
C ARG A 441 0.54 -26.60 -20.06
N LEU A 442 1.78 -27.06 -19.87
CA LEU A 442 2.19 -28.40 -20.29
C LEU A 442 1.43 -29.48 -19.51
N ALA A 443 1.29 -29.30 -18.20
CA ALA A 443 0.55 -30.26 -17.37
C ALA A 443 -0.95 -30.26 -17.73
N VAL A 444 -1.57 -29.10 -17.99
CA VAL A 444 -2.97 -29.03 -18.46
C VAL A 444 -3.18 -29.85 -19.72
N LYS A 445 -2.30 -29.74 -20.73
CA LYS A 445 -2.37 -30.54 -21.95
C LYS A 445 -2.29 -32.04 -21.70
N ALA A 446 -1.57 -32.48 -20.67
CA ALA A 446 -1.46 -33.90 -20.31
C ALA A 446 -2.70 -34.45 -19.61
N PHE A 447 -3.53 -33.58 -19.03
CA PHE A 447 -4.78 -33.95 -18.33
C PHE A 447 -6.04 -33.74 -19.19
N ASP A 448 -5.95 -33.02 -20.30
CA ASP A 448 -6.98 -32.82 -21.32
C ASP A 448 -7.09 -34.08 -22.18
N ALA A 449 -7.89 -35.05 -21.72
CA ALA A 449 -7.99 -36.37 -22.33
C ALA A 449 -8.82 -36.37 -23.62
N ASN A 450 -9.77 -35.43 -23.74
CA ASN A 450 -10.63 -35.29 -24.90
C ASN A 450 -10.06 -34.33 -25.96
N HIS A 451 -8.93 -33.64 -25.63
CA HIS A 451 -8.22 -32.71 -26.51
C HIS A 451 -9.08 -31.52 -27.00
N ASP A 452 -10.03 -31.07 -26.18
CA ASP A 452 -10.85 -29.89 -26.50
C ASP A 452 -10.22 -28.56 -26.09
N GLY A 453 -9.04 -28.58 -25.45
CA GLY A 453 -8.28 -27.44 -25.00
C GLY A 453 -8.70 -26.90 -23.64
N LYS A 454 -9.60 -27.59 -22.91
CA LYS A 454 -10.05 -27.23 -21.58
C LYS A 454 -10.03 -28.48 -20.68
N LEU A 455 -9.99 -28.26 -19.38
CA LEU A 455 -10.21 -29.34 -18.42
C LEU A 455 -11.67 -29.32 -17.94
N ASP A 456 -12.38 -30.41 -18.17
CA ASP A 456 -13.68 -30.63 -17.55
C ASP A 456 -13.57 -30.78 -16.02
N THR A 457 -14.68 -30.99 -15.33
CA THR A 457 -14.70 -31.09 -13.87
C THR A 457 -13.85 -32.24 -13.33
N GLU A 458 -13.86 -33.39 -13.99
CA GLU A 458 -13.13 -34.57 -13.55
C GLU A 458 -11.65 -34.46 -13.88
N GLU A 459 -11.31 -33.99 -15.08
CA GLU A 459 -9.95 -33.73 -15.52
C GLU A 459 -9.29 -32.68 -14.63
N ARG A 460 -10.01 -31.60 -14.30
CA ARG A 460 -9.56 -30.54 -13.39
C ARG A 460 -9.30 -31.09 -11.99
N ALA A 461 -10.17 -31.91 -11.45
CA ALA A 461 -9.97 -32.52 -10.14
C ALA A 461 -8.70 -33.40 -10.12
N ARG A 462 -8.47 -34.22 -11.16
CA ARG A 462 -7.25 -35.03 -11.32
C ARG A 462 -6.00 -34.14 -11.44
N PHE A 463 -6.07 -33.09 -12.24
CA PHE A 463 -4.99 -32.12 -12.40
C PHE A 463 -4.63 -31.44 -11.06
N LEU A 464 -5.60 -30.93 -10.33
CA LEU A 464 -5.36 -30.27 -9.03
C LEU A 464 -4.74 -31.24 -8.02
N ALA A 465 -5.24 -32.47 -7.94
CA ALA A 465 -4.64 -33.50 -7.08
C ALA A 465 -3.19 -33.84 -7.47
N PHE A 466 -2.85 -33.77 -8.77
CA PHE A 466 -1.48 -33.99 -9.25
C PHE A 466 -0.54 -32.84 -8.89
N ILE A 467 -0.99 -31.58 -9.03
CA ILE A 467 -0.11 -30.42 -8.77
C ILE A 467 0.02 -30.11 -7.29
N GLU A 468 -1.01 -30.36 -6.46
CA GLU A 468 -1.05 -30.00 -5.05
C GLU A 468 0.22 -30.42 -4.27
N PRO A 469 0.72 -31.67 -4.30
CA PRO A 469 1.94 -32.04 -3.58
C PRO A 469 3.23 -31.43 -4.16
N ARG A 470 3.16 -30.82 -5.35
CA ARG A 470 4.29 -30.20 -6.06
C ARG A 470 4.39 -28.70 -5.87
N LEU A 471 3.35 -28.10 -5.34
CA LEU A 471 3.38 -26.69 -4.92
C LEU A 471 4.07 -26.61 -3.54
N LYS A 472 5.27 -26.08 -3.52
CA LYS A 472 6.07 -25.91 -2.30
C LYS A 472 5.81 -24.54 -1.67
#